data_8343152e78d4655d425fc334db20c845
#
_entry.id   8343152e78d4655d425fc334db20c845
#
_cell.length_a   1.000
_cell.length_b   1.000
_cell.length_c   1.000
_cell.angle_alpha   90.00
_cell.angle_beta   90.00
_cell.angle_gamma   90.00
#
_symmetry.space_group_name_H-M   'P 1'
#
loop_
_entity.id
_entity.type
_entity.pdbx_description
1 polymer ?
#
loop_
_entity_poly.entity_id
_entity_poly.type
_entity_poly.pdbx_seq_one_letter_code
_entity_poly.pdbx_strand_id
1 'polypeptide(L)'
;MKLLGPPALWRGESRNQYDAMLLGMAISVGARDIVDWVSVNDVTYHVWDARRLQAIKAALILAKQIEVIEGLLKSTYDPGGPERSATYYISGAKNDARRWATDTEFGSEIDDRLAARGHDSASILARAYSLCATELQALDKAIADRELRRMATLREIYRRDQFLARRLEQASQEIIDGEFSEAAE
;
A
#
# COMPACT_ATOMS: atom_id res chain seq x y z
N MET A 1 -3.25 -6.09 25.04
CA MET A 1 -2.38 -5.59 23.93
C MET A 1 -1.20 -4.70 24.38
N LYS A 2 -0.93 -4.57 25.67
CA LYS A 2 0.25 -3.80 26.15
C LYS A 2 1.61 -4.46 25.80
N LEU A 3 1.61 -5.77 25.54
CA LEU A 3 2.84 -6.56 25.28
C LEU A 3 3.49 -6.30 23.90
N LEU A 4 2.71 -5.90 22.91
CA LEU A 4 3.22 -5.68 21.54
C LEU A 4 3.69 -4.24 21.28
N GLY A 5 3.50 -3.33 22.24
CA GLY A 5 3.77 -1.92 22.07
C GLY A 5 2.81 -1.21 21.09
N PRO A 6 2.96 0.11 20.92
CA PRO A 6 2.18 0.85 19.93
C PRO A 6 2.69 0.56 18.52
N PRO A 7 1.81 0.43 17.50
CA PRO A 7 2.24 0.31 16.11
C PRO A 7 2.95 1.59 15.64
N ALA A 8 3.94 1.44 14.78
CA ALA A 8 4.64 2.55 14.14
C ALA A 8 3.77 3.16 13.03
N LEU A 9 2.89 4.08 13.41
CA LEU A 9 1.99 4.78 12.50
C LEU A 9 2.55 6.13 12.09
N TRP A 10 2.32 6.51 10.83
CA TRP A 10 2.66 7.83 10.32
C TRP A 10 1.55 8.83 10.61
N ARG A 11 1.88 10.12 10.49
CA ARG A 11 0.88 11.18 10.64
C ARG A 11 -0.25 11.00 9.62
N GLY A 12 -1.50 11.00 10.09
CA GLY A 12 -2.70 10.81 9.27
C GLY A 12 -3.18 9.35 9.18
N GLU A 13 -2.40 8.38 9.67
CA GLU A 13 -2.85 6.99 9.76
C GLU A 13 -3.73 6.76 10.98
N SER A 14 -4.76 5.93 10.82
CA SER A 14 -5.73 5.63 11.87
C SER A 14 -5.29 4.42 12.71
N ARG A 15 -5.06 4.66 14.00
CA ARG A 15 -4.82 3.62 14.99
C ARG A 15 -5.98 2.60 15.03
N ASN A 16 -7.22 3.09 14.96
CA ASN A 16 -8.39 2.23 15.01
C ASN A 16 -8.47 1.28 13.83
N GLN A 17 -8.10 1.75 12.62
CA GLN A 17 -8.06 0.90 11.41
C GLN A 17 -6.97 -0.17 11.52
N TYR A 18 -5.79 0.18 12.05
CA TYR A 18 -4.72 -0.78 12.28
C TYR A 18 -5.14 -1.84 13.30
N ASP A 19 -5.68 -1.42 14.45
CA ASP A 19 -6.12 -2.32 15.51
C ASP A 19 -7.28 -3.23 15.04
N ALA A 20 -8.21 -2.72 14.22
CA ALA A 20 -9.28 -3.52 13.60
C ALA A 20 -8.72 -4.58 12.64
N MET A 21 -7.72 -4.23 11.83
CA MET A 21 -7.06 -5.19 10.94
C MET A 21 -6.30 -6.26 11.73
N LEU A 22 -5.56 -5.87 12.76
CA LEU A 22 -4.85 -6.80 13.65
C LEU A 22 -5.82 -7.79 14.32
N LEU A 23 -6.94 -7.30 14.84
CA LEU A 23 -7.96 -8.15 15.46
C LEU A 23 -8.60 -9.09 14.44
N GLY A 24 -8.96 -8.61 13.25
CA GLY A 24 -9.50 -9.43 12.17
C GLY A 24 -8.55 -10.57 11.77
N MET A 25 -7.27 -10.29 11.65
CA MET A 25 -6.26 -11.32 11.36
C MET A 25 -6.10 -12.31 12.51
N ALA A 26 -6.08 -11.84 13.77
CA ALA A 26 -5.98 -12.72 14.92
C ALA A 26 -7.17 -13.70 15.01
N ILE A 27 -8.37 -13.23 14.73
CA ILE A 27 -9.56 -14.09 14.65
C ILE A 27 -9.44 -15.09 13.52
N SER A 28 -9.00 -14.67 12.34
CA SER A 28 -8.90 -15.53 11.14
C SER A 28 -7.89 -16.67 11.29
N VAL A 29 -6.80 -16.45 12.04
CA VAL A 29 -5.79 -17.49 12.31
C VAL A 29 -6.03 -18.22 13.64
N GLY A 30 -7.04 -17.82 14.41
CA GLY A 30 -7.35 -18.43 15.71
C GLY A 30 -6.23 -18.23 16.74
N ALA A 31 -5.64 -17.03 16.82
CA ALA A 31 -4.53 -16.72 17.72
C ALA A 31 -4.89 -17.02 19.19
N ARG A 32 -4.10 -17.88 19.87
CA ARG A 32 -4.39 -18.39 21.22
C ARG A 32 -3.37 -17.96 22.25
N ASP A 33 -2.12 -17.81 21.84
CA ASP A 33 -1.01 -17.49 22.73
C ASP A 33 -0.19 -16.29 22.26
N ILE A 34 0.80 -15.90 23.05
CA ILE A 34 1.65 -14.73 22.76
C ILE A 34 2.44 -14.86 21.45
N VAL A 35 2.84 -16.07 21.07
CA VAL A 35 3.61 -16.31 19.85
C VAL A 35 2.73 -16.11 18.63
N ASP A 36 1.47 -16.57 18.68
CA ASP A 36 0.48 -16.31 17.65
C ASP A 36 0.23 -14.81 17.52
N TRP A 37 0.06 -14.10 18.62
CA TRP A 37 -0.15 -12.66 18.60
C TRP A 37 1.04 -11.88 18.02
N VAL A 38 2.28 -12.28 18.32
CA VAL A 38 3.48 -11.69 17.72
C VAL A 38 3.47 -11.92 16.22
N SER A 39 3.24 -13.16 15.77
CA SER A 39 3.19 -13.52 14.35
C SER A 39 2.09 -12.76 13.60
N VAL A 40 0.89 -12.66 14.20
CA VAL A 40 -0.23 -11.88 13.63
C VAL A 40 0.10 -10.41 13.54
N ASN A 41 0.76 -9.85 14.56
CA ASN A 41 1.21 -8.45 14.52
C ASN A 41 2.20 -8.21 13.38
N ASP A 42 3.14 -9.13 13.16
CA ASP A 42 4.12 -9.03 12.07
C ASP A 42 3.43 -9.10 10.70
N VAL A 43 2.48 -10.03 10.50
CA VAL A 43 1.67 -10.09 9.28
C VAL A 43 0.90 -8.80 9.07
N THR A 44 0.24 -8.29 10.12
CA THR A 44 -0.52 -7.04 10.06
C THR A 44 0.37 -5.86 9.69
N TYR A 45 1.55 -5.77 10.30
CA TYR A 45 2.52 -4.74 9.97
C TYR A 45 2.95 -4.79 8.49
N HIS A 46 3.25 -5.98 7.96
CA HIS A 46 3.64 -6.12 6.56
C HIS A 46 2.51 -5.75 5.59
N VAL A 47 1.26 -6.11 5.89
CA VAL A 47 0.11 -5.70 5.07
C VAL A 47 -0.10 -4.18 5.13
N TRP A 48 0.01 -3.60 6.33
CA TRP A 48 -0.14 -2.16 6.51
C TRP A 48 0.93 -1.38 5.76
N ASP A 49 2.19 -1.81 5.88
CA ASP A 49 3.32 -1.17 5.24
C ASP A 49 3.27 -1.32 3.70
N ALA A 50 2.84 -2.47 3.17
CA ALA A 50 2.62 -2.65 1.73
C ALA A 50 1.55 -1.68 1.19
N ARG A 51 0.41 -1.51 1.90
CA ARG A 51 -0.63 -0.54 1.53
C ARG A 51 -0.12 0.90 1.57
N ARG A 52 0.68 1.25 2.58
CA ARG A 52 1.34 2.54 2.69
C ARG A 52 2.24 2.82 1.48
N LEU A 53 3.08 1.85 1.09
CA LEU A 53 3.96 1.95 -0.08
C LEU A 53 3.16 2.08 -1.38
N GLN A 54 2.05 1.37 -1.54
CA GLN A 54 1.13 1.51 -2.68
C GLN A 54 0.52 2.92 -2.75
N ALA A 55 0.12 3.49 -1.60
CA ALA A 55 -0.40 4.86 -1.56
C ALA A 55 0.69 5.89 -1.93
N ILE A 56 1.93 5.70 -1.47
CA ILE A 56 3.07 6.53 -1.86
C ILE A 56 3.32 6.45 -3.37
N LYS A 57 3.27 5.23 -3.94
CA LYS A 57 3.42 5.02 -5.38
C LYS A 57 2.38 5.79 -6.19
N ALA A 58 1.11 5.72 -5.80
CA ALA A 58 0.04 6.46 -6.44
C ALA A 58 0.22 7.98 -6.34
N ALA A 59 0.59 8.48 -5.15
CA ALA A 59 0.86 9.89 -4.92
C ALA A 59 2.06 10.42 -5.74
N LEU A 60 3.12 9.61 -5.87
CA LEU A 60 4.28 9.96 -6.69
C LEU A 60 3.92 10.09 -8.16
N ILE A 61 3.15 9.14 -8.71
CA ILE A 61 2.69 9.19 -10.10
C ILE A 61 1.84 10.45 -10.33
N LEU A 62 0.88 10.73 -9.43
CA LEU A 62 0.04 11.92 -9.52
C LEU A 62 0.87 13.21 -9.47
N ALA A 63 1.85 13.30 -8.58
CA ALA A 63 2.76 14.44 -8.51
C ALA A 63 3.52 14.66 -9.83
N LYS A 64 3.96 13.57 -10.48
CA LYS A 64 4.63 13.64 -11.78
C LYS A 64 3.67 13.96 -12.94
N GLN A 65 2.42 13.51 -12.89
CA GLN A 65 1.41 13.96 -13.85
C GLN A 65 1.19 15.47 -13.77
N ILE A 66 1.07 16.02 -12.56
CA ILE A 66 0.95 17.46 -12.35
C ILE A 66 2.17 18.20 -12.95
N GLU A 67 3.38 17.70 -12.74
CA GLU A 67 4.63 18.26 -13.31
C GLU A 67 4.62 18.25 -14.86
N VAL A 68 4.19 17.13 -15.45
CA VAL A 68 4.05 16.98 -16.91
C VAL A 68 3.02 17.98 -17.47
N ILE A 69 1.83 18.06 -16.86
CA ILE A 69 0.74 18.96 -17.26
C ILE A 69 1.18 20.42 -17.12
N GLU A 70 1.85 20.77 -16.02
CA GLU A 70 2.42 22.11 -15.83
C GLU A 70 3.37 22.48 -17.00
N GLY A 71 4.24 21.54 -17.39
CA GLY A 71 5.16 21.72 -18.52
C GLY A 71 4.43 21.92 -19.84
N LEU A 72 3.39 21.11 -20.11
CA LEU A 72 2.58 21.20 -21.31
C LEU A 72 1.78 22.52 -21.35
N LEU A 73 1.19 22.93 -20.24
CA LEU A 73 0.47 24.19 -20.15
C LEU A 73 1.38 25.40 -20.35
N LYS A 74 2.59 25.40 -19.80
CA LYS A 74 3.59 26.47 -20.03
C LYS A 74 3.90 26.65 -21.51
N SER A 75 4.00 25.57 -22.28
CA SER A 75 4.23 25.64 -23.71
C SER A 75 3.03 26.17 -24.51
N THR A 76 1.85 26.22 -23.91
CA THR A 76 0.61 26.68 -24.55
C THR A 76 0.25 28.14 -24.23
N TYR A 77 0.86 28.71 -23.21
CA TYR A 77 0.72 30.13 -22.93
C TYR A 77 1.68 30.91 -23.85
N ASP A 78 1.13 31.59 -24.83
CA ASP A 78 1.88 32.45 -25.77
C ASP A 78 2.49 33.64 -25.02
N PRO A 79 3.82 33.80 -24.98
CA PRO A 79 4.45 34.97 -24.38
C PRO A 79 4.32 36.26 -25.21
N GLY A 80 3.72 36.19 -26.41
CA GLY A 80 3.59 37.32 -27.35
C GLY A 80 2.48 38.31 -27.06
N GLY A 81 1.69 38.13 -25.99
CA GLY A 81 0.67 39.12 -25.59
C GLY A 81 1.30 40.31 -24.88
N PRO A 82 0.93 41.57 -25.24
CA PRO A 82 1.66 42.79 -24.86
C PRO A 82 1.60 43.19 -23.38
N GLU A 83 0.91 42.50 -22.49
CA GLU A 83 0.62 43.02 -21.16
C GLU A 83 0.88 42.12 -19.96
N ARG A 84 1.41 40.89 -20.13
CA ARG A 84 1.59 39.99 -18.97
C ARG A 84 3.02 39.44 -18.89
N SER A 85 3.61 39.57 -17.70
CA SER A 85 5.00 39.07 -17.47
C SER A 85 5.06 37.55 -17.59
N ALA A 86 6.23 37.00 -18.01
CA ALA A 86 6.49 35.56 -18.04
C ALA A 86 6.17 34.85 -16.69
N THR A 87 6.36 35.55 -15.57
CA THR A 87 6.02 35.10 -14.23
C THR A 87 4.53 34.85 -14.06
N TYR A 88 3.65 35.67 -14.66
CA TYR A 88 2.21 35.46 -14.58
C TYR A 88 1.77 34.18 -15.30
N TYR A 89 2.32 33.90 -16.47
CA TYR A 89 2.00 32.68 -17.22
C TYR A 89 2.53 31.42 -16.52
N ILE A 90 3.73 31.47 -15.95
CA ILE A 90 4.31 30.36 -15.20
C ILE A 90 3.48 30.05 -13.94
N SER A 91 3.04 31.06 -13.20
CA SER A 91 2.19 30.87 -12.02
C SER A 91 0.80 30.35 -12.39
N GLY A 92 0.22 30.80 -13.52
CA GLY A 92 -1.04 30.30 -14.05
C GLY A 92 -0.97 28.81 -14.39
N ALA A 93 -0.01 28.39 -15.19
CA ALA A 93 0.17 26.98 -15.56
C ALA A 93 0.33 26.06 -14.34
N LYS A 94 1.08 26.51 -13.34
CA LYS A 94 1.27 25.76 -12.09
C LYS A 94 -0.02 25.63 -11.28
N ASN A 95 -0.82 26.69 -11.19
CA ASN A 95 -2.10 26.66 -10.48
C ASN A 95 -3.12 25.79 -11.23
N ASP A 96 -3.18 25.89 -12.56
CA ASP A 96 -4.07 25.09 -13.40
C ASP A 96 -3.70 23.59 -13.34
N ALA A 97 -2.42 23.23 -13.35
CA ALA A 97 -1.99 21.85 -13.17
C ALA A 97 -2.35 21.27 -11.79
N ARG A 98 -2.30 22.08 -10.74
CA ARG A 98 -2.74 21.64 -9.40
C ARG A 98 -4.26 21.51 -9.32
N ARG A 99 -4.99 22.45 -9.91
CA ARG A 99 -6.45 22.43 -9.96
C ARG A 99 -6.96 21.23 -10.76
N TRP A 100 -6.27 20.85 -11.84
CA TRP A 100 -6.55 19.64 -12.61
C TRP A 100 -6.64 18.39 -11.70
N ALA A 101 -5.77 18.28 -10.71
CA ALA A 101 -5.73 17.13 -9.80
C ALA A 101 -6.82 17.14 -8.71
N THR A 102 -7.48 18.27 -8.47
CA THR A 102 -8.41 18.45 -7.33
C THR A 102 -9.84 18.80 -7.75
N ASP A 103 -10.04 19.30 -8.97
CA ASP A 103 -11.32 19.74 -9.53
C ASP A 103 -11.62 18.90 -10.78
N THR A 104 -12.56 17.96 -10.67
CA THR A 104 -12.84 16.97 -11.73
C THR A 104 -13.35 17.60 -13.01
N GLU A 105 -14.20 18.64 -12.92
CA GLU A 105 -14.77 19.34 -14.09
C GLU A 105 -13.67 20.12 -14.82
N PHE A 106 -12.92 20.91 -14.09
CA PHE A 106 -11.78 21.63 -14.64
C PHE A 106 -10.69 20.70 -15.17
N GLY A 107 -10.47 19.56 -14.50
CA GLY A 107 -9.53 18.54 -14.94
C GLY A 107 -9.91 17.97 -16.31
N SER A 108 -11.19 17.66 -16.52
CA SER A 108 -11.70 17.21 -17.83
C SER A 108 -11.49 18.23 -18.93
N GLU A 109 -11.74 19.53 -18.66
CA GLU A 109 -11.49 20.60 -19.64
C GLU A 109 -10.01 20.70 -20.04
N ILE A 110 -9.10 20.52 -19.08
CA ILE A 110 -7.65 20.51 -19.36
C ILE A 110 -7.28 19.28 -20.18
N ASP A 111 -7.81 18.09 -19.84
CA ASP A 111 -7.55 16.85 -20.58
C ASP A 111 -8.00 16.99 -22.05
N ASP A 112 -9.21 17.51 -22.31
CA ASP A 112 -9.71 17.75 -23.66
C ASP A 112 -8.82 18.73 -24.47
N ARG A 113 -8.37 19.81 -23.81
CA ARG A 113 -7.46 20.79 -24.41
C ARG A 113 -6.10 20.18 -24.78
N LEU A 114 -5.57 19.30 -23.92
CA LEU A 114 -4.29 18.63 -24.15
C LEU A 114 -4.43 17.55 -25.20
N ALA A 115 -5.53 16.78 -25.19
CA ALA A 115 -5.84 15.76 -26.19
C ALA A 115 -5.96 16.35 -27.60
N ALA A 116 -6.63 17.52 -27.75
CA ALA A 116 -6.70 18.24 -29.02
C ALA A 116 -5.33 18.65 -29.59
N ARG A 117 -4.29 18.65 -28.76
CA ARG A 117 -2.88 18.93 -29.14
C ARG A 117 -2.02 17.68 -29.25
N GLY A 118 -2.63 16.49 -29.20
CA GLY A 118 -1.93 15.21 -29.29
C GLY A 118 -1.36 14.68 -27.97
N HIS A 119 -1.78 15.24 -26.83
CA HIS A 119 -1.37 14.82 -25.49
C HIS A 119 -2.55 14.19 -24.76
N ASP A 120 -2.84 12.94 -25.03
CA ASP A 120 -3.88 12.18 -24.33
C ASP A 120 -3.42 11.74 -22.94
N SER A 121 -4.38 11.29 -22.11
CA SER A 121 -4.13 10.84 -20.73
C SER A 121 -3.09 9.72 -20.67
N ALA A 122 -3.04 8.84 -21.67
CA ALA A 122 -2.08 7.73 -21.70
C ALA A 122 -0.65 8.25 -21.92
N SER A 123 -0.46 9.20 -22.84
CA SER A 123 0.85 9.83 -23.09
C SER A 123 1.35 10.64 -21.90
N ILE A 124 0.45 11.36 -21.21
CA ILE A 124 0.75 12.09 -19.98
C ILE A 124 1.19 11.12 -18.88
N LEU A 125 0.43 10.03 -18.67
CA LEU A 125 0.77 9.00 -17.70
C LEU A 125 2.10 8.32 -18.00
N ALA A 126 2.35 7.94 -19.26
CA ALA A 126 3.60 7.31 -19.68
C ALA A 126 4.81 8.23 -19.42
N ARG A 127 4.65 9.53 -19.69
CA ARG A 127 5.69 10.53 -19.43
C ARG A 127 5.93 10.73 -17.94
N ALA A 128 4.87 10.81 -17.12
CA ALA A 128 4.96 10.88 -15.67
C ALA A 128 5.67 9.64 -15.10
N TYR A 129 5.31 8.44 -15.58
CA TYR A 129 5.95 7.19 -15.20
C TYR A 129 7.45 7.18 -15.52
N SER A 130 7.83 7.63 -16.71
CA SER A 130 9.24 7.73 -17.12
C SER A 130 10.05 8.66 -16.20
N LEU A 131 9.44 9.76 -15.72
CA LEU A 131 10.10 10.71 -14.84
C LEU A 131 10.38 10.17 -13.42
N CYS A 132 9.69 9.12 -12.99
CA CYS A 132 9.87 8.52 -11.67
C CYS A 132 10.10 7.00 -11.73
N ALA A 133 10.58 6.48 -12.86
CA ALA A 133 10.74 5.04 -13.07
C ALA A 133 11.65 4.38 -12.03
N THR A 134 12.74 5.02 -11.64
CA THR A 134 13.69 4.52 -10.64
C THR A 134 13.04 4.44 -9.26
N GLU A 135 12.32 5.49 -8.84
CA GLU A 135 11.62 5.53 -7.57
C GLU A 135 10.47 4.51 -7.54
N LEU A 136 9.74 4.35 -8.66
CA LEU A 136 8.69 3.33 -8.76
C LEU A 136 9.26 1.93 -8.65
N GLN A 137 10.40 1.65 -9.29
CA GLN A 137 11.07 0.36 -9.19
C GLN A 137 11.53 0.06 -7.74
N ALA A 138 12.04 1.06 -7.03
CA ALA A 138 12.41 0.92 -5.63
C ALA A 138 11.19 0.61 -4.74
N LEU A 139 10.06 1.30 -4.99
CA LEU A 139 8.80 1.04 -4.29
C LEU A 139 8.25 -0.35 -4.59
N ASP A 140 8.26 -0.79 -5.86
CA ASP A 140 7.81 -2.13 -6.25
C ASP A 140 8.64 -3.23 -5.58
N LYS A 141 9.95 -3.06 -5.51
CA LYS A 141 10.83 -3.97 -4.77
C LYS A 141 10.52 -4.00 -3.27
N ALA A 142 10.27 -2.84 -2.67
CA ALA A 142 9.90 -2.77 -1.25
C ALA A 142 8.54 -3.42 -0.99
N ILE A 143 7.54 -3.22 -1.85
CA ILE A 143 6.22 -3.86 -1.76
C ILE A 143 6.38 -5.40 -1.86
N ALA A 144 7.12 -5.87 -2.86
CA ALA A 144 7.38 -7.31 -3.04
C ALA A 144 8.07 -7.93 -1.81
N ASP A 145 9.05 -7.24 -1.20
CA ASP A 145 9.70 -7.69 0.03
C ASP A 145 8.70 -7.82 1.20
N ARG A 146 7.78 -6.86 1.37
CA ARG A 146 6.72 -6.94 2.40
C ARG A 146 5.77 -8.11 2.15
N GLU A 147 5.41 -8.36 0.90
CA GLU A 147 4.56 -9.50 0.52
C GLU A 147 5.25 -10.84 0.77
N LEU A 148 6.53 -10.95 0.43
CA LEU A 148 7.31 -12.17 0.70
C LEU A 148 7.42 -12.46 2.21
N ARG A 149 7.71 -11.44 3.03
CA ARG A 149 7.77 -11.57 4.49
C ARG A 149 6.41 -11.96 5.06
N ARG A 150 5.33 -11.32 4.61
CA ARG A 150 3.97 -11.70 4.98
C ARG A 150 3.71 -13.17 4.71
N MET A 151 4.02 -13.64 3.51
CA MET A 151 3.81 -15.04 3.12
C MET A 151 4.67 -16.01 3.95
N ALA A 152 5.91 -15.64 4.27
CA ALA A 152 6.77 -16.46 5.12
C ALA A 152 6.19 -16.59 6.54
N THR A 153 5.74 -15.49 7.15
CA THR A 153 5.12 -15.52 8.49
C THR A 153 3.82 -16.33 8.50
N LEU A 154 2.97 -16.19 7.47
CA LEU A 154 1.75 -16.98 7.35
C LEU A 154 2.04 -18.49 7.23
N ARG A 155 3.04 -18.88 6.45
CA ARG A 155 3.47 -20.28 6.35
C ARG A 155 3.92 -20.83 7.69
N GLU A 156 4.62 -20.03 8.50
CA GLU A 156 5.07 -20.46 9.82
C GLU A 156 3.90 -20.63 10.80
N ILE A 157 2.89 -19.76 10.76
CA ILE A 157 1.65 -19.90 11.53
C ILE A 157 0.97 -21.23 11.17
N TYR A 158 0.75 -21.53 9.88
CA TYR A 158 0.11 -22.77 9.44
C TYR A 158 0.93 -24.01 9.81
N ARG A 159 2.27 -23.95 9.67
CA ARG A 159 3.14 -25.06 10.07
C ARG A 159 3.03 -25.36 11.56
N ARG A 160 2.97 -24.34 12.38
CA ARG A 160 2.81 -24.46 13.83
C ARG A 160 1.46 -25.10 14.20
N ASP A 161 0.38 -24.67 13.59
CA ASP A 161 -0.95 -25.26 13.82
C ASP A 161 -0.99 -26.74 13.45
N GLN A 162 -0.42 -27.12 12.31
CA GLN A 162 -0.32 -28.53 11.91
C GLN A 162 0.51 -29.36 12.89
N PHE A 163 1.60 -28.80 13.38
CA PHE A 163 2.44 -29.49 14.37
C PHE A 163 1.70 -29.71 15.69
N LEU A 164 0.98 -28.71 16.18
CA LEU A 164 0.16 -28.82 17.40
C LEU A 164 -0.96 -29.84 17.22
N ALA A 165 -1.63 -29.85 16.08
CA ALA A 165 -2.68 -30.83 15.77
C ALA A 165 -2.14 -32.26 15.83
N ARG A 166 -0.99 -32.54 15.18
CA ARG A 166 -0.34 -33.84 15.21
C ARG A 166 0.06 -34.29 16.63
N ARG A 167 0.60 -33.38 17.42
CA ARG A 167 0.95 -33.68 18.83
C ARG A 167 -0.27 -34.03 19.68
N LEU A 168 -1.37 -33.33 19.48
CA LEU A 168 -2.63 -33.62 20.17
C LEU A 168 -3.21 -34.99 19.75
N GLU A 169 -3.14 -35.31 18.46
CA GLU A 169 -3.52 -36.64 17.96
C GLU A 169 -2.68 -37.77 18.60
N GLN A 170 -1.35 -37.60 18.61
CA GLN A 170 -0.45 -38.57 19.23
C GLN A 170 -0.73 -38.74 20.73
N ALA A 171 -0.86 -37.64 21.47
CA ALA A 171 -1.17 -37.70 22.90
C ALA A 171 -2.55 -38.33 23.17
N SER A 172 -3.55 -38.04 22.32
CA SER A 172 -4.86 -38.70 22.42
C SER A 172 -4.78 -40.21 22.17
N GLN A 173 -4.00 -40.64 21.19
CA GLN A 173 -3.82 -42.05 20.88
C GLN A 173 -3.08 -42.78 22.03
N GLU A 174 -2.02 -42.15 22.59
CA GLU A 174 -1.29 -42.71 23.74
C GLU A 174 -2.17 -42.93 24.97
N ILE A 175 -3.12 -42.01 25.24
CA ILE A 175 -4.09 -42.16 26.33
C ILE A 175 -5.04 -43.32 26.05
N ILE A 176 -5.58 -43.44 24.83
CA ILE A 176 -6.49 -44.50 24.44
C ILE A 176 -5.78 -45.85 24.56
N ASP A 177 -4.57 -45.98 24.03
CA ASP A 177 -3.79 -47.22 24.06
C ASP A 177 -3.38 -47.61 25.50
N GLY A 178 -3.10 -46.59 26.37
CA GLY A 178 -2.82 -46.80 27.80
C GLY A 178 -4.04 -47.33 28.57
N GLU A 179 -5.22 -46.74 28.35
CA GLU A 179 -6.48 -47.20 28.97
C GLU A 179 -6.84 -48.64 28.55
N PHE A 180 -6.56 -49.04 27.29
CA PHE A 180 -6.80 -50.39 26.82
C PHE A 180 -5.81 -51.40 27.44
N SER A 181 -4.57 -51.00 27.71
CA SER A 181 -3.58 -51.85 28.37
C SER A 181 -3.90 -52.11 29.83
N GLU A 182 -4.34 -51.11 30.60
CA GLU A 182 -4.75 -51.28 32.00
C GLU A 182 -6.05 -52.07 32.14
N ALA A 183 -6.95 -52.07 31.18
CA ALA A 183 -8.21 -52.82 31.19
C ALA A 183 -8.00 -54.31 30.80
N ALA A 184 -6.82 -54.69 30.28
CA ALA A 184 -6.46 -56.07 29.84
C ALA A 184 -5.68 -56.86 30.89
N GLU A 185 -5.24 -56.25 32.03
CA GLU A 185 -4.64 -56.91 33.20
C GLU A 185 -5.70 -57.16 34.30
#